data_81a9a3f24500cb9d762a749e36dd2489
#
_entry.id   81a9a3f24500cb9d762a749e36dd2489
#
_cell.length_a   1.000
_cell.length_b   1.000
_cell.length_c   1.000
_cell.angle_alpha   90.00
_cell.angle_beta   90.00
_cell.angle_gamma   90.00
#
_symmetry.space_group_name_H-M   'P 1'
#
loop_
_entity.id
_entity.type
_entity.pdbx_description
1 polymer ?
#
loop_
_entity_poly.entity_id
_entity_poly.type
_entity_poly.pdbx_seq_one_letter_code
_entity_poly.pdbx_strand_id
1 'polypeptide(L)'
;MRDAFLDAVLDTILPSDPVIGLPSGSAAGLAIGRAAAGPVLPLVLAAAGSEQSFLAASAEARRTAIEAAERQAPEAFRTLLALLLADYYESESVLNAFGWRAEPPQPRGHPLATMDEATGEALKRVRRRGKIWRSPPT
;
A
#
# COMPACT_ATOMS: atom_id res chain seq x y z
N MET A 1 7.73 -15.76 14.52
CA MET A 1 6.93 -15.37 15.70
C MET A 1 6.32 -14.02 15.38
N ARG A 2 5.00 -13.87 15.41
CA ARG A 2 4.38 -12.54 15.20
C ARG A 2 4.77 -11.68 16.40
N ASP A 3 5.25 -10.50 16.13
CA ASP A 3 5.57 -9.53 17.16
C ASP A 3 4.27 -8.85 17.61
N ALA A 4 3.74 -9.27 18.76
CA ALA A 4 2.47 -8.78 19.28
C ALA A 4 2.47 -7.25 19.52
N PHE A 5 3.62 -6.70 19.87
CA PHE A 5 3.77 -5.24 20.02
C PHE A 5 3.64 -4.53 18.68
N LEU A 6 4.34 -5.01 17.64
CA LEU A 6 4.22 -4.45 16.30
C LEU A 6 2.79 -4.57 15.77
N ASP A 7 2.14 -5.72 15.94
CA ASP A 7 0.74 -5.91 15.54
C ASP A 7 -0.17 -4.89 16.22
N ALA A 8 -0.01 -4.67 17.52
CA ALA A 8 -0.79 -3.69 18.26
C ALA A 8 -0.52 -2.23 17.84
N VAL A 9 0.71 -1.90 17.46
CA VAL A 9 1.05 -0.59 16.88
C VAL A 9 0.35 -0.40 15.54
N LEU A 10 0.45 -1.39 14.64
CA LEU A 10 -0.21 -1.34 13.33
C LEU A 10 -1.73 -1.25 13.46
N ASP A 11 -2.35 -1.99 14.36
CA ASP A 11 -3.79 -1.97 14.61
C ASP A 11 -4.25 -0.64 15.24
N THR A 12 -3.37 0.05 15.95
CA THR A 12 -3.68 1.39 16.47
C THR A 12 -3.63 2.46 15.38
N ILE A 13 -2.69 2.33 14.43
CA ILE A 13 -2.57 3.25 13.28
C ILE A 13 -3.69 2.98 12.26
N LEU A 14 -3.96 1.71 11.98
CA LEU A 14 -4.97 1.24 11.02
C LEU A 14 -5.96 0.32 11.73
N PRO A 15 -6.94 0.88 12.46
CA PRO A 15 -7.96 0.07 13.12
C PRO A 15 -8.89 -0.58 12.10
N SER A 16 -9.46 -1.73 12.45
CA SER A 16 -10.51 -2.37 11.63
C SER A 16 -11.78 -1.54 11.62
N ASP A 17 -12.48 -1.56 10.50
CA ASP A 17 -13.85 -1.03 10.40
C ASP A 17 -14.82 -2.17 10.02
N PRO A 18 -15.58 -2.72 10.99
CA PRO A 18 -16.50 -3.81 10.75
C PRO A 18 -17.71 -3.40 9.89
N VAL A 19 -18.04 -2.10 9.81
CA VAL A 19 -19.21 -1.63 9.04
C VAL A 19 -18.99 -1.83 7.54
N ILE A 20 -17.78 -1.55 7.06
CA ILE A 20 -17.40 -1.72 5.66
C ILE A 20 -16.47 -2.92 5.44
N GLY A 21 -16.21 -3.71 6.51
CA GLY A 21 -15.41 -4.93 6.41
C GLY A 21 -13.91 -4.70 6.25
N LEU A 22 -13.39 -3.52 6.60
CA LEU A 22 -11.95 -3.25 6.52
C LEU A 22 -11.19 -4.00 7.62
N PRO A 23 -10.11 -4.72 7.27
CA PRO A 23 -9.23 -5.37 8.24
C PRO A 23 -8.40 -4.35 9.01
N SER A 24 -7.89 -4.73 10.18
CA SER A 24 -6.86 -3.95 10.87
C SER A 24 -5.50 -4.06 10.17
N GLY A 25 -4.56 -3.19 10.53
CA GLY A 25 -3.22 -3.19 9.97
C GLY A 25 -2.49 -4.53 10.10
N SER A 26 -2.62 -5.21 11.24
CA SER A 26 -2.02 -6.54 11.44
C SER A 26 -2.73 -7.64 10.62
N ALA A 27 -4.05 -7.54 10.46
CA ALA A 27 -4.85 -8.51 9.72
C ALA A 27 -4.67 -8.38 8.20
N ALA A 28 -4.35 -7.20 7.69
CA ALA A 28 -4.09 -6.96 6.27
C ALA A 28 -2.79 -7.59 5.75
N GLY A 29 -1.89 -8.06 6.64
CA GLY A 29 -0.68 -8.80 6.25
C GLY A 29 0.43 -7.95 5.64
N LEU A 30 0.57 -6.71 6.06
CA LEU A 30 1.42 -5.66 5.50
C LEU A 30 2.92 -5.98 5.66
N ALA A 31 3.58 -6.44 4.59
CA ALA A 31 5.01 -6.79 4.63
C ALA A 31 5.92 -5.55 4.61
N ILE A 32 5.63 -4.59 3.72
CA ILE A 32 6.40 -3.36 3.55
C ILE A 32 6.19 -2.44 4.76
N GLY A 33 4.94 -2.26 5.20
CA GLY A 33 4.60 -1.47 6.37
C GLY A 33 5.26 -1.99 7.65
N ARG A 34 5.29 -3.31 7.84
CA ARG A 34 5.98 -3.95 8.97
C ARG A 34 7.48 -3.69 8.97
N ALA A 35 8.13 -3.78 7.81
CA ALA A 35 9.56 -3.49 7.68
C ALA A 35 9.86 -2.00 7.94
N ALA A 36 8.98 -1.10 7.50
CA ALA A 36 9.12 0.34 7.68
C ALA A 36 8.91 0.81 9.13
N ALA A 37 8.28 0.03 9.99
CA ALA A 37 8.01 0.39 11.37
C ALA A 37 9.27 0.45 12.26
N GLY A 38 10.35 -0.22 11.87
CA GLY A 38 11.58 -0.35 12.67
C GLY A 38 12.09 0.95 13.33
N PRO A 39 12.22 2.08 12.62
CA PRO A 39 12.67 3.34 13.21
C PRO A 39 11.70 3.97 14.21
N VAL A 40 10.40 3.66 14.11
CA VAL A 40 9.34 4.27 14.94
C VAL A 40 9.06 3.46 16.21
N LEU A 41 9.20 2.13 16.15
CA LEU A 41 8.90 1.23 17.29
C LEU A 41 9.63 1.60 18.59
N PRO A 42 10.94 1.94 18.60
CA PRO A 42 11.62 2.35 19.83
C PRO A 42 11.03 3.63 20.45
N LEU A 43 10.50 4.54 19.62
CA LEU A 43 9.88 5.79 20.08
C LEU A 43 8.53 5.53 20.71
N VAL A 44 7.72 4.66 20.11
CA VAL A 44 6.44 4.21 20.69
C VAL A 44 6.69 3.48 22.01
N LEU A 45 7.71 2.61 22.06
CA LEU A 45 8.11 1.89 23.27
C LEU A 45 8.52 2.85 24.38
N ALA A 46 9.34 3.86 24.07
CA ALA A 46 9.75 4.88 25.02
C ALA A 46 8.56 5.69 25.56
N ALA A 47 7.59 6.04 24.71
CA ALA A 47 6.39 6.77 25.09
C ALA A 47 5.45 5.92 25.97
N ALA A 48 5.36 4.61 25.73
CA ALA A 48 4.52 3.69 26.48
C ALA A 48 5.16 3.13 27.76
N GLY A 49 6.50 3.25 27.87
CA GLY A 49 7.30 2.71 28.97
C GLY A 49 7.70 1.26 28.80
N SER A 50 6.86 0.40 28.29
CA SER A 50 7.15 -1.00 27.96
C SER A 50 6.17 -1.58 26.95
N GLU A 51 6.55 -2.70 26.29
CA GLU A 51 5.63 -3.45 25.42
C GLU A 51 4.37 -3.91 26.16
N GLN A 52 4.55 -4.43 27.36
CA GLN A 52 3.42 -4.89 28.20
C GLN A 52 2.48 -3.75 28.56
N SER A 53 3.02 -2.57 28.90
CA SER A 53 2.22 -1.38 29.19
C SER A 53 1.41 -0.95 27.95
N PHE A 54 2.02 -0.96 26.77
CA PHE A 54 1.33 -0.65 25.52
C PHE A 54 0.23 -1.69 25.21
N LEU A 55 0.53 -2.98 25.33
CA LEU A 55 -0.44 -4.04 25.06
C LEU A 55 -1.63 -4.04 26.02
N ALA A 56 -1.41 -3.67 27.30
CA ALA A 56 -2.45 -3.55 28.29
C ALA A 56 -3.21 -2.22 28.25
N ALA A 57 -2.71 -1.22 27.51
CA ALA A 57 -3.29 0.11 27.47
C ALA A 57 -4.62 0.18 26.73
N SER A 58 -5.44 1.15 27.08
CA SER A 58 -6.64 1.50 26.31
C SER A 58 -6.29 2.01 24.89
N ALA A 59 -7.26 1.97 23.97
CA ALA A 59 -7.08 2.50 22.63
C ALA A 59 -6.62 3.97 22.62
N GLU A 60 -7.16 4.78 23.54
CA GLU A 60 -6.77 6.19 23.68
C GLU A 60 -5.32 6.36 24.16
N ALA A 61 -4.91 5.57 25.15
CA ALA A 61 -3.53 5.61 25.64
C ALA A 61 -2.52 5.12 24.60
N ARG A 62 -2.86 4.10 23.81
CA ARG A 62 -2.04 3.67 22.67
C ARG A 62 -1.90 4.77 21.62
N ARG A 63 -3.01 5.44 21.27
CA ARG A 63 -3.00 6.57 20.33
C ARG A 63 -2.09 7.67 20.83
N THR A 64 -2.20 8.07 22.11
CA THR A 64 -1.35 9.08 22.73
C THR A 64 0.14 8.72 22.64
N ALA A 65 0.51 7.46 22.85
CA ALA A 65 1.90 7.00 22.71
C ALA A 65 2.40 7.11 21.25
N ILE A 66 1.55 6.76 20.27
CA ILE A 66 1.88 6.90 18.83
C ILE A 66 2.03 8.38 18.45
N GLU A 67 1.13 9.24 18.87
CA GLU A 67 1.23 10.70 18.65
C GLU A 67 2.49 11.31 19.28
N ALA A 68 2.93 10.78 20.42
CA ALA A 68 4.18 11.20 21.04
C ALA A 68 5.39 10.79 20.16
N ALA A 69 5.39 9.58 19.62
CA ALA A 69 6.42 9.11 18.70
C ALA A 69 6.45 9.93 17.40
N GLU A 70 5.28 10.28 16.85
CA GLU A 70 5.15 11.15 15.67
C GLU A 70 5.77 12.52 15.91
N ARG A 71 5.44 13.15 17.03
CA ARG A 71 6.01 14.48 17.40
C ARG A 71 7.53 14.43 17.56
N GLN A 72 8.06 13.31 18.05
CA GLN A 72 9.51 13.13 18.27
C GLN A 72 10.27 12.91 16.96
N ALA A 73 9.70 12.21 15.99
CA ALA A 73 10.34 11.90 14.72
C ALA A 73 9.35 12.00 13.54
N PRO A 74 8.89 13.21 13.19
CA PRO A 74 7.82 13.41 12.22
C PRO A 74 8.17 12.90 10.82
N GLU A 75 9.43 12.98 10.39
CA GLU A 75 9.84 12.47 9.07
C GLU A 75 9.86 10.95 9.00
N ALA A 76 10.35 10.28 10.06
CA ALA A 76 10.32 8.82 10.14
C ALA A 76 8.88 8.30 10.18
N PHE A 77 8.00 8.99 10.92
CA PHE A 77 6.60 8.64 11.00
C PHE A 77 5.85 8.86 9.68
N ARG A 78 6.13 9.96 8.98
CA ARG A 78 5.57 10.22 7.64
C ARG A 78 5.98 9.14 6.63
N THR A 79 7.25 8.72 6.67
CA THR A 79 7.76 7.64 5.81
C THR A 79 7.05 6.32 6.12
N LEU A 80 6.93 5.98 7.41
CA LEU A 80 6.17 4.80 7.84
C LEU A 80 4.73 4.85 7.32
N LEU A 81 4.04 5.97 7.55
CA LEU A 81 2.63 6.12 7.17
C LEU A 81 2.42 6.00 5.66
N ALA A 82 3.30 6.61 4.85
CA ALA A 82 3.23 6.52 3.40
C ALA A 82 3.37 5.07 2.90
N LEU A 83 4.36 4.33 3.41
CA LEU A 83 4.60 2.94 3.04
C LEU A 83 3.49 2.00 3.58
N LEU A 84 3.02 2.26 4.79
CA LEU A 84 1.96 1.49 5.42
C LEU A 84 0.63 1.63 4.67
N LEU A 85 0.27 2.86 4.28
CA LEU A 85 -0.96 3.12 3.52
C LEU A 85 -0.89 2.53 2.10
N ALA A 86 0.26 2.65 1.42
CA ALA A 86 0.44 2.05 0.10
C ALA A 86 0.24 0.51 0.17
N ASP A 87 0.93 -0.15 1.10
CA ASP A 87 0.84 -1.60 1.31
C ASP A 87 -0.60 -2.03 1.70
N TYR A 88 -1.27 -1.23 2.55
CA TYR A 88 -2.63 -1.47 3.01
C TYR A 88 -3.64 -1.44 1.86
N TYR A 89 -3.63 -0.38 1.05
CA TYR A 89 -4.58 -0.24 -0.06
C TYR A 89 -4.27 -1.15 -1.26
N GLU A 90 -3.08 -1.76 -1.32
CA GLU A 90 -2.74 -2.79 -2.30
C GLU A 90 -3.09 -4.20 -1.81
N SER A 91 -3.41 -4.38 -0.51
CA SER A 91 -3.73 -5.70 0.03
C SER A 91 -5.07 -6.23 -0.50
N GLU A 92 -5.10 -7.52 -0.83
CA GLU A 92 -6.29 -8.18 -1.38
C GLU A 92 -7.50 -8.06 -0.46
N SER A 93 -7.30 -8.15 0.85
CA SER A 93 -8.37 -8.07 1.85
C SER A 93 -9.04 -6.69 1.86
N VAL A 94 -8.26 -5.62 1.70
CA VAL A 94 -8.77 -4.24 1.63
C VAL A 94 -9.47 -3.98 0.29
N LEU A 95 -8.87 -4.42 -0.82
CA LEU A 95 -9.49 -4.30 -2.14
C LEU A 95 -10.85 -5.01 -2.17
N ASN A 96 -10.93 -6.22 -1.60
CA ASN A 96 -12.17 -6.98 -1.50
C ASN A 96 -13.23 -6.27 -0.63
N ALA A 97 -12.83 -5.63 0.47
CA ALA A 97 -13.74 -4.86 1.33
C ALA A 97 -14.37 -3.67 0.58
N PHE A 98 -13.63 -3.05 -0.34
CA PHE A 98 -14.16 -2.01 -1.23
C PHE A 98 -14.91 -2.56 -2.45
N GLY A 99 -15.03 -3.88 -2.59
CA GLY A 99 -15.63 -4.52 -3.77
C GLY A 99 -14.78 -4.40 -5.03
N TRP A 100 -13.51 -4.07 -4.89
CA TRP A 100 -12.57 -4.03 -6.01
C TRP A 100 -12.00 -5.42 -6.27
N ARG A 101 -11.79 -5.71 -7.55
CA ARG A 101 -11.13 -6.96 -7.94
C ARG A 101 -9.62 -6.77 -7.91
N ALA A 102 -8.91 -7.68 -7.24
CA ALA A 102 -7.46 -7.74 -7.29
C ALA A 102 -6.93 -8.13 -8.68
N GLU A 103 -7.79 -8.79 -9.47
CA GLU A 103 -7.46 -9.16 -10.87
C GLU A 103 -7.53 -7.94 -11.80
N PRO A 104 -6.63 -7.85 -12.79
CA PRO A 104 -6.72 -6.81 -13.80
C PRO A 104 -8.08 -6.82 -14.50
N PRO A 105 -8.61 -5.68 -14.94
CA PRO A 105 -9.95 -5.56 -15.53
C PRO A 105 -10.19 -6.50 -16.72
N GLN A 106 -9.12 -6.96 -17.36
CA GLN A 106 -9.14 -7.84 -18.52
C GLN A 106 -8.00 -8.85 -18.47
N PRO A 107 -8.05 -9.83 -17.55
CA PRO A 107 -6.95 -10.78 -17.34
C PRO A 107 -6.66 -11.65 -18.59
N ARG A 108 -7.63 -11.78 -19.50
CA ARG A 108 -7.50 -12.53 -20.76
C ARG A 108 -7.28 -11.63 -21.99
N GLY A 109 -7.19 -10.31 -21.79
CA GLY A 109 -7.15 -9.35 -22.89
C GLY A 109 -8.49 -9.26 -23.65
N HIS A 110 -8.51 -8.49 -24.71
CA HIS A 110 -9.62 -8.46 -25.65
C HIS A 110 -9.37 -9.42 -26.82
N PRO A 111 -10.40 -10.15 -27.29
CA PRO A 111 -10.32 -10.79 -28.59
C PRO A 111 -10.22 -9.69 -29.66
N LEU A 112 -9.04 -9.51 -30.19
CA LEU A 112 -8.82 -8.59 -31.30
C LEU A 112 -9.22 -9.29 -32.61
N ALA A 113 -10.04 -8.64 -33.40
CA ALA A 113 -10.33 -9.11 -34.74
C ALA A 113 -9.03 -9.15 -35.56
N THR A 114 -8.88 -10.19 -36.40
CA THR A 114 -7.76 -10.26 -37.33
C THR A 114 -7.80 -9.05 -38.25
N MET A 115 -6.67 -8.40 -38.44
CA MET A 115 -6.54 -7.25 -39.33
C MET A 115 -6.98 -7.61 -40.74
N ASP A 116 -7.89 -6.86 -41.34
CA ASP A 116 -8.29 -7.07 -42.73
C ASP A 116 -7.15 -6.78 -43.71
N GLU A 117 -7.27 -7.34 -44.93
CA GLU A 117 -6.24 -7.24 -45.97
C GLU A 117 -5.96 -5.81 -46.40
N ALA A 118 -7.01 -4.95 -46.47
CA ALA A 118 -6.88 -3.54 -46.88
C ALA A 118 -6.06 -2.74 -45.85
N THR A 119 -6.31 -2.96 -44.58
CA THR A 119 -5.53 -2.36 -43.47
C THR A 119 -4.10 -2.89 -43.49
N GLY A 120 -3.88 -4.18 -43.76
CA GLY A 120 -2.56 -4.76 -43.91
C GLY A 120 -1.75 -4.12 -45.03
N GLU A 121 -2.34 -3.88 -46.18
CA GLU A 121 -1.70 -3.20 -47.32
C GLU A 121 -1.44 -1.70 -47.02
N ALA A 122 -2.34 -1.04 -46.34
CA ALA A 122 -2.11 0.35 -45.93
C ALA A 122 -0.91 0.46 -44.96
N LEU A 123 -0.77 -0.46 -44.00
CA LEU A 123 0.37 -0.51 -43.08
C LEU A 123 1.69 -0.81 -43.80
N LYS A 124 1.69 -1.68 -44.81
CA LYS A 124 2.88 -1.92 -45.64
C LYS A 124 3.35 -0.65 -46.34
N ARG A 125 2.41 0.19 -46.84
CA ARG A 125 2.72 1.51 -47.44
C ARG A 125 3.34 2.45 -46.40
N VAL A 126 2.80 2.51 -45.20
CA VAL A 126 3.34 3.34 -44.12
C VAL A 126 4.75 2.89 -43.74
N ARG A 127 4.99 1.59 -43.59
CA ARG A 127 6.32 1.02 -43.29
C ARG A 127 7.36 1.39 -44.34
N ARG A 128 6.99 1.39 -45.63
CA ARG A 128 7.91 1.79 -46.75
C ARG A 128 8.35 3.26 -46.68
N ARG A 129 7.56 4.13 -46.04
CA ARG A 129 7.94 5.55 -45.86
C ARG A 129 9.14 5.75 -44.93
N GLY A 130 9.46 4.74 -44.09
CA GLY A 130 10.53 4.84 -43.13
C GLY A 130 10.21 5.78 -41.98
N LYS A 131 11.24 6.32 -41.30
CA LYS A 131 11.10 7.23 -40.19
C LYS A 131 10.51 8.56 -40.63
N ILE A 132 9.35 8.94 -40.10
CA ILE A 132 8.68 10.24 -40.36
C ILE A 132 8.85 11.25 -39.24
N TRP A 133 9.45 10.83 -38.11
CA TRP A 133 9.73 11.68 -36.97
C TRP A 133 11.14 12.27 -37.06
N ARG A 134 11.28 13.52 -36.62
CA ARG A 134 12.57 14.20 -36.51
C ARG A 134 13.15 13.96 -35.11
N SER A 135 14.48 13.73 -35.05
CA SER A 135 15.16 13.73 -33.74
C SER A 135 15.07 15.15 -33.14
N PRO A 136 14.83 15.24 -31.81
CA PRO A 136 14.89 16.52 -31.14
C PRO A 136 16.29 17.14 -31.33
N PRO A 137 16.41 18.49 -31.44
CA PRO A 137 17.71 19.12 -31.46
C PRO A 137 18.44 18.81 -30.13
N THR A 138 19.71 18.47 -30.21
CA THR A 138 20.63 18.29 -29.08
C THR A 138 20.98 19.64 -28.47
#